data_74284a3204a24919427f75f590449434
#
_entry.id   74284a3204a24919427f75f590449434
#
_cell.length_a   1.000
_cell.length_b   1.000
_cell.length_c   1.000
_cell.angle_alpha   90.00
_cell.angle_beta   90.00
_cell.angle_gamma   90.00
#
_symmetry.space_group_name_H-M   'P 1'
#
loop_
_entity.id
_entity.type
_entity.pdbx_description
1 polymer ?
#
loop_
_entity_poly.entity_id
_entity_poly.type
_entity_poly.pdbx_seq_one_letter_code
_entity_poly.pdbx_strand_id
1 'polypeptide(L)'
;SVLEKGTTNGVITNIDGNFSLNVSPKAIIVISYVGYTTQEIPLNGAKNIKVVLREDTEMLEEVVVIGYGTMKKSDMTGAISSVDVEELSKRTTTNPAEALQGKIAGVNIMKAGGNAGAGVQVKIRGVKTFGDNEPLYIIDGFPGDINAVNPQDIQAMEVLKDGAAAAIYGSVAANGVIIVTTKNGKKGETKIDFSAYVSMTNVAKKLDLLNAEQYKKVHTQMYENWNAHVINHKSQYDPKGNGAWEKQILELEPYMTKNTGIDTDWQDAMMRTGLSQNYMF
;
A
#
# COMPACT_ATOMS: atom_id res chain seq x y z
N SER A 1 -14.43 -36.51 -8.20
CA SER A 1 -15.63 -37.36 -8.06
C SER A 1 -16.09 -37.89 -9.40
N VAL A 2 -16.74 -39.05 -9.39
CA VAL A 2 -17.30 -39.74 -10.59
C VAL A 2 -18.76 -40.01 -10.31
N LEU A 3 -19.66 -39.48 -11.13
CA LEU A 3 -21.12 -39.51 -10.94
C LEU A 3 -21.83 -40.01 -12.22
N GLU A 4 -22.91 -40.73 -12.07
CA GLU A 4 -23.82 -41.03 -13.19
C GLU A 4 -24.74 -39.85 -13.42
N LYS A 5 -24.75 -39.29 -14.64
CA LYS A 5 -25.50 -38.08 -14.99
C LYS A 5 -27.01 -38.24 -14.70
N GLY A 6 -27.52 -37.25 -13.92
CA GLY A 6 -28.96 -37.24 -13.58
C GLY A 6 -29.36 -38.14 -12.41
N THR A 7 -28.41 -38.74 -11.71
CA THR A 7 -28.64 -39.57 -10.52
C THR A 7 -27.73 -39.12 -9.35
N THR A 8 -27.99 -39.67 -8.18
CA THR A 8 -27.12 -39.53 -7.00
C THR A 8 -26.10 -40.66 -6.90
N ASN A 9 -26.05 -41.57 -7.91
CA ASN A 9 -25.12 -42.69 -7.94
C ASN A 9 -23.71 -42.20 -8.30
N GLY A 10 -22.77 -42.24 -7.36
CA GLY A 10 -21.42 -41.76 -7.58
C GLY A 10 -20.41 -42.33 -6.61
N VAL A 11 -19.14 -42.18 -6.96
CA VAL A 11 -18.00 -42.68 -6.20
C VAL A 11 -16.84 -41.68 -6.26
N ILE A 12 -15.95 -41.72 -5.25
CA ILE A 12 -14.70 -41.02 -5.24
C ILE A 12 -13.58 -42.00 -5.66
N THR A 13 -12.62 -41.50 -6.44
CA THR A 13 -11.44 -42.28 -6.83
C THR A 13 -10.54 -42.53 -5.63
N ASN A 14 -9.81 -43.66 -5.63
CA ASN A 14 -8.72 -43.89 -4.67
C ASN A 14 -7.50 -43.00 -5.00
N ILE A 15 -6.44 -43.15 -4.22
CA ILE A 15 -5.19 -42.35 -4.37
C ILE A 15 -4.48 -42.57 -5.71
N ASP A 16 -4.70 -43.74 -6.34
CA ASP A 16 -4.15 -44.08 -7.65
C ASP A 16 -5.06 -43.65 -8.82
N GLY A 17 -6.19 -42.97 -8.53
CA GLY A 17 -7.17 -42.53 -9.52
C GLY A 17 -8.12 -43.63 -9.99
N ASN A 18 -8.12 -44.81 -9.42
CA ASN A 18 -9.01 -45.89 -9.82
C ASN A 18 -10.38 -45.74 -9.14
N PHE A 19 -11.42 -46.09 -9.89
CA PHE A 19 -12.80 -46.12 -9.39
C PHE A 19 -13.57 -47.32 -9.94
N SER A 20 -14.62 -47.69 -9.26
CA SER A 20 -15.58 -48.71 -9.70
C SER A 20 -16.98 -48.22 -9.41
N LEU A 21 -17.82 -48.12 -10.44
CA LEU A 21 -19.18 -47.64 -10.31
C LEU A 21 -20.12 -48.55 -11.11
N ASN A 22 -21.20 -49.00 -10.47
CA ASN A 22 -22.18 -49.83 -11.11
C ASN A 22 -23.26 -48.97 -11.77
N VAL A 23 -23.27 -48.98 -13.11
CA VAL A 23 -24.12 -48.10 -13.93
C VAL A 23 -24.68 -48.82 -15.14
N SER A 24 -25.72 -48.26 -15.75
CA SER A 24 -26.29 -48.79 -16.99
C SER A 24 -25.29 -48.74 -18.16
N PRO A 25 -25.28 -49.72 -19.10
CA PRO A 25 -24.39 -49.68 -20.25
C PRO A 25 -24.55 -48.45 -21.16
N LYS A 26 -25.66 -47.74 -21.08
CA LYS A 26 -25.92 -46.48 -21.81
C LYS A 26 -25.75 -45.22 -20.96
N ALA A 27 -25.28 -45.35 -19.73
CA ALA A 27 -25.11 -44.20 -18.84
C ALA A 27 -24.05 -43.22 -19.34
N ILE A 28 -24.20 -41.95 -18.98
CA ILE A 28 -23.19 -40.92 -19.15
C ILE A 28 -22.55 -40.70 -17.77
N ILE A 29 -21.25 -40.81 -17.71
CA ILE A 29 -20.49 -40.55 -16.49
C ILE A 29 -19.95 -39.11 -16.52
N VAL A 30 -20.17 -38.38 -15.43
CA VAL A 30 -19.63 -37.06 -15.20
C VAL A 30 -18.46 -37.18 -14.25
N ILE A 31 -17.28 -36.75 -14.69
CA ILE A 31 -16.05 -36.77 -13.89
C ILE A 31 -15.63 -35.35 -13.62
N SER A 32 -15.51 -34.99 -12.36
CA SER A 32 -15.11 -33.67 -11.90
C SER A 32 -13.99 -33.76 -10.87
N TYR A 33 -13.03 -32.86 -10.97
CA TYR A 33 -11.97 -32.67 -9.99
C TYR A 33 -11.63 -31.18 -9.87
N VAL A 34 -11.26 -30.74 -8.69
CA VAL A 34 -10.93 -29.32 -8.45
C VAL A 34 -9.73 -28.93 -9.30
N GLY A 35 -9.85 -27.85 -10.08
CA GLY A 35 -8.81 -27.37 -11.00
C GLY A 35 -8.78 -28.07 -12.36
N TYR A 36 -9.77 -28.90 -12.68
CA TYR A 36 -9.89 -29.60 -13.96
C TYR A 36 -11.25 -29.41 -14.57
N THR A 37 -11.32 -29.34 -15.91
CA THR A 37 -12.55 -29.24 -16.67
C THR A 37 -13.39 -30.51 -16.47
N THR A 38 -14.66 -30.34 -16.09
CA THR A 38 -15.61 -31.45 -15.93
C THR A 38 -15.83 -32.13 -17.27
N GLN A 39 -15.69 -33.44 -17.31
CA GLN A 39 -15.87 -34.21 -18.53
C GLN A 39 -17.11 -35.13 -18.42
N GLU A 40 -17.91 -35.17 -19.49
CA GLU A 40 -19.03 -36.06 -19.64
C GLU A 40 -18.68 -37.16 -20.67
N ILE A 41 -18.73 -38.40 -20.25
CA ILE A 41 -18.31 -39.54 -21.07
C ILE A 41 -19.46 -40.52 -21.19
N PRO A 42 -20.00 -40.74 -22.40
CA PRO A 42 -20.97 -41.81 -22.65
C PRO A 42 -20.27 -43.18 -22.64
N LEU A 43 -20.75 -44.11 -21.84
CA LEU A 43 -20.11 -45.43 -21.69
C LEU A 43 -20.23 -46.31 -22.94
N ASN A 44 -21.31 -46.20 -23.68
CA ASN A 44 -21.57 -47.01 -24.91
C ASN A 44 -21.23 -48.50 -24.74
N GLY A 45 -21.48 -49.06 -23.55
CA GLY A 45 -21.20 -50.47 -23.25
C GLY A 45 -19.74 -50.78 -22.83
N ALA A 46 -18.85 -49.78 -22.72
CA ALA A 46 -17.48 -49.97 -22.25
C ALA A 46 -17.46 -50.36 -20.76
N LYS A 47 -16.73 -51.42 -20.42
CA LYS A 47 -16.55 -51.86 -19.03
C LYS A 47 -15.38 -51.19 -18.33
N ASN A 48 -14.37 -50.79 -19.08
CA ASN A 48 -13.20 -50.10 -18.58
C ASN A 48 -13.01 -48.78 -19.37
N ILE A 49 -12.86 -47.68 -18.66
CA ILE A 49 -12.58 -46.39 -19.26
C ILE A 49 -11.32 -45.80 -18.61
N LYS A 50 -10.49 -45.18 -19.42
CA LYS A 50 -9.36 -44.37 -18.95
C LYS A 50 -9.61 -42.93 -19.33
N VAL A 51 -9.67 -42.06 -18.36
CA VAL A 51 -9.97 -40.66 -18.57
C VAL A 51 -8.77 -39.83 -18.16
N VAL A 52 -8.34 -38.94 -19.04
CA VAL A 52 -7.31 -37.95 -18.77
C VAL A 52 -8.02 -36.63 -18.58
N LEU A 53 -8.00 -36.12 -17.35
CA LEU A 53 -8.57 -34.82 -17.06
C LEU A 53 -7.67 -33.75 -17.67
N ARG A 54 -8.27 -32.72 -18.23
CA ARG A 54 -7.59 -31.52 -18.71
C ARG A 54 -7.65 -30.46 -17.62
N GLU A 55 -6.53 -29.83 -17.35
CA GLU A 55 -6.51 -28.70 -16.44
C GLU A 55 -7.50 -27.64 -16.93
N ASP A 56 -8.28 -27.12 -16.00
CA ASP A 56 -9.17 -26.02 -16.28
C ASP A 56 -8.33 -24.77 -16.39
N THR A 57 -7.89 -24.49 -17.61
CA THR A 57 -7.19 -23.25 -17.97
C THR A 57 -8.17 -22.12 -18.26
N GLU A 58 -9.42 -22.21 -17.84
CA GLU A 58 -10.21 -21.00 -17.67
C GLU A 58 -9.49 -20.18 -16.60
N MET A 59 -8.52 -19.38 -17.05
CA MET A 59 -8.10 -18.21 -16.31
C MET A 59 -9.41 -17.55 -15.89
N LEU A 60 -9.62 -17.39 -14.59
CA LEU A 60 -10.62 -16.50 -14.05
C LEU A 60 -10.44 -15.21 -14.84
N GLU A 61 -11.31 -14.96 -15.83
CA GLU A 61 -11.25 -13.73 -16.60
C GLU A 61 -11.44 -12.63 -15.57
N GLU A 62 -10.33 -11.97 -15.24
CA GLU A 62 -10.29 -10.92 -14.27
C GLU A 62 -11.15 -9.79 -14.82
N VAL A 63 -12.33 -9.65 -14.28
CA VAL A 63 -13.32 -8.65 -14.68
C VAL A 63 -13.05 -7.41 -13.85
N VAL A 64 -12.72 -6.32 -14.54
CA VAL A 64 -12.48 -5.02 -13.92
C VAL A 64 -13.78 -4.21 -13.95
N VAL A 65 -14.16 -3.66 -12.82
CA VAL A 65 -15.29 -2.73 -12.73
C VAL A 65 -14.80 -1.35 -13.18
N ILE A 66 -15.35 -0.83 -14.29
CA ILE A 66 -14.98 0.47 -14.82
C ILE A 66 -16.21 1.34 -14.94
N GLY A 67 -16.20 2.48 -14.25
CA GLY A 67 -17.26 3.47 -14.36
C GLY A 67 -18.63 2.86 -14.09
N TYR A 68 -19.45 2.76 -15.13
CA TYR A 68 -20.83 2.28 -15.04
C TYR A 68 -20.99 0.83 -15.53
N GLY A 69 -19.92 0.06 -15.70
CA GLY A 69 -19.98 -1.32 -16.18
C GLY A 69 -18.77 -2.15 -15.83
N THR A 70 -18.85 -3.45 -16.17
CA THR A 70 -17.75 -4.39 -16.02
C THR A 70 -17.16 -4.69 -17.40
N MET A 71 -15.85 -4.58 -17.56
CA MET A 71 -15.13 -4.98 -18.77
C MET A 71 -14.08 -6.03 -18.43
N LYS A 72 -13.79 -6.90 -19.39
CA LYS A 72 -12.70 -7.86 -19.25
C LYS A 72 -11.36 -7.11 -19.27
N LYS A 73 -10.44 -7.48 -18.40
CA LYS A 73 -9.10 -6.87 -18.35
C LYS A 73 -8.36 -6.99 -19.70
N SER A 74 -8.61 -8.06 -20.44
CA SER A 74 -8.08 -8.28 -21.79
C SER A 74 -8.54 -7.26 -22.83
N ASP A 75 -9.72 -6.67 -22.63
CA ASP A 75 -10.35 -5.77 -23.61
C ASP A 75 -9.95 -4.30 -23.37
N MET A 76 -9.15 -4.07 -22.33
CA MET A 76 -8.70 -2.74 -21.98
C MET A 76 -7.36 -2.42 -22.63
N THR A 77 -7.35 -1.44 -23.51
CA THR A 77 -6.15 -0.98 -24.23
C THR A 77 -5.24 -0.03 -23.42
N GLY A 78 -5.62 0.32 -22.19
CA GLY A 78 -4.88 1.23 -21.32
C GLY A 78 -3.91 0.54 -20.35
N ALA A 79 -2.91 1.30 -19.84
CA ALA A 79 -1.99 0.80 -18.79
C ALA A 79 -2.71 0.74 -17.44
N ILE A 80 -3.35 -0.40 -17.16
CA ILE A 80 -3.99 -0.71 -15.90
C ILE A 80 -3.08 -1.61 -15.09
N SER A 81 -2.97 -1.33 -13.81
CA SER A 81 -2.28 -2.18 -12.85
C SER A 81 -3.23 -2.56 -11.75
N SER A 82 -3.47 -3.83 -11.57
CA SER A 82 -4.20 -4.39 -10.42
C SER A 82 -3.20 -4.78 -9.32
N VAL A 83 -3.64 -4.70 -8.09
CA VAL A 83 -2.90 -5.15 -6.92
C VAL A 83 -3.64 -6.31 -6.29
N ASP A 84 -2.90 -7.36 -5.97
CA ASP A 84 -3.42 -8.52 -5.27
C ASP A 84 -3.80 -8.14 -3.82
N VAL A 85 -5.02 -8.45 -3.47
CA VAL A 85 -5.61 -8.17 -2.15
C VAL A 85 -4.93 -8.96 -1.04
N GLU A 86 -4.46 -10.18 -1.32
CA GLU A 86 -3.72 -10.95 -0.34
C GLU A 86 -2.44 -10.24 0.09
N GLU A 87 -1.81 -9.50 -0.81
CA GLU A 87 -0.64 -8.70 -0.48
C GLU A 87 -0.97 -7.41 0.29
N LEU A 88 -2.16 -6.84 0.07
CA LEU A 88 -2.63 -5.67 0.82
C LEU A 88 -2.95 -6.05 2.27
N SER A 89 -3.60 -7.19 2.47
CA SER A 89 -3.99 -7.67 3.81
C SER A 89 -2.81 -8.07 4.71
N LYS A 90 -1.65 -8.42 4.13
CA LYS A 90 -0.43 -8.75 4.88
C LYS A 90 0.23 -7.54 5.55
N ARG A 91 -0.11 -6.33 5.11
CA ARG A 91 0.39 -5.10 5.74
C ARG A 91 -0.62 -4.57 6.75
N THR A 92 -0.21 -4.46 7.99
CA THR A 92 -0.99 -3.82 9.05
C THR A 92 -0.93 -2.30 8.92
N THR A 93 -1.54 -1.75 7.86
CA THR A 93 -1.66 -0.31 7.66
C THR A 93 -3.11 0.11 7.86
N THR A 94 -3.31 1.27 8.44
CA THR A 94 -4.65 1.85 8.61
C THR A 94 -5.13 2.58 7.34
N ASN A 95 -4.22 2.83 6.40
CA ASN A 95 -4.54 3.56 5.16
C ASN A 95 -4.34 2.66 3.93
N PRO A 96 -5.39 2.41 3.12
CA PRO A 96 -5.29 1.58 1.92
C PRO A 96 -4.28 2.10 0.90
N ALA A 97 -4.13 3.42 0.77
CA ALA A 97 -3.16 4.00 -0.15
C ALA A 97 -1.71 3.66 0.26
N GLU A 98 -1.42 3.57 1.56
CA GLU A 98 -0.10 3.16 2.05
C GLU A 98 0.22 1.70 1.69
N ALA A 99 -0.80 0.84 1.67
CA ALA A 99 -0.64 -0.56 1.30
C ALA A 99 -0.15 -0.75 -0.15
N LEU A 100 -0.45 0.20 -1.04
CA LEU A 100 0.01 0.21 -2.44
C LEU A 100 1.49 0.57 -2.61
N GLN A 101 2.16 1.07 -1.57
CA GLN A 101 3.53 1.57 -1.68
C GLN A 101 4.50 0.49 -2.17
N GLY A 102 5.19 0.79 -3.27
CA GLY A 102 6.16 -0.11 -3.88
C GLY A 102 5.57 -1.29 -4.66
N LYS A 103 4.22 -1.39 -4.79
CA LYS A 103 3.55 -2.48 -5.49
C LYS A 103 3.25 -2.15 -6.96
N ILE A 104 3.10 -0.89 -7.29
CA ILE A 104 2.68 -0.45 -8.61
C ILE A 104 3.76 0.43 -9.24
N ALA A 105 4.27 0.02 -10.39
CA ALA A 105 5.21 0.83 -11.16
C ALA A 105 4.56 2.15 -11.61
N GLY A 106 5.27 3.28 -11.43
CA GLY A 106 4.79 4.61 -11.78
C GLY A 106 3.82 5.24 -10.78
N VAL A 107 3.60 4.62 -9.64
CA VAL A 107 2.87 5.20 -8.50
C VAL A 107 3.84 5.50 -7.38
N ASN A 108 3.93 6.76 -7.00
CA ASN A 108 4.75 7.22 -5.90
C ASN A 108 3.85 7.56 -4.70
N ILE A 109 4.14 6.95 -3.58
CA ILE A 109 3.37 7.09 -2.35
C ILE A 109 4.31 7.59 -1.25
N MET A 110 3.99 8.74 -0.71
CA MET A 110 4.79 9.41 0.31
C MET A 110 3.91 9.78 1.50
N LYS A 111 4.42 9.58 2.71
CA LYS A 111 3.80 10.15 3.92
C LYS A 111 4.07 11.66 3.95
N ALA A 112 3.04 12.45 4.22
CA ALA A 112 3.12 13.90 4.26
C ALA A 112 3.95 14.46 5.44
N GLY A 113 4.48 13.59 6.30
CA GLY A 113 5.33 13.94 7.43
C GLY A 113 5.58 12.76 8.35
N GLY A 114 6.31 13.03 9.44
CA GLY A 114 6.61 12.04 10.50
C GLY A 114 5.56 11.96 11.61
N ASN A 115 4.49 12.74 11.54
CA ASN A 115 3.47 12.77 12.57
C ASN A 115 2.60 11.50 12.49
N ALA A 116 2.17 11.00 13.64
CA ALA A 116 1.16 9.95 13.69
C ALA A 116 -0.14 10.46 13.05
N GLY A 117 -0.69 9.71 12.09
CA GLY A 117 -1.87 10.12 11.34
C GLY A 117 -1.63 11.12 10.21
N ALA A 118 -0.36 11.43 9.87
CA ALA A 118 -0.06 12.22 8.68
C ALA A 118 -0.65 11.55 7.43
N GLY A 119 -1.34 12.33 6.60
CA GLY A 119 -1.95 11.87 5.36
C GLY A 119 -0.90 11.26 4.42
N VAL A 120 -1.35 10.41 3.54
CA VAL A 120 -0.54 9.78 2.50
C VAL A 120 -0.80 10.51 1.20
N GLN A 121 0.24 11.00 0.55
CA GLN A 121 0.16 11.60 -0.78
C GLN A 121 0.45 10.54 -1.84
N VAL A 122 -0.44 10.41 -2.80
CA VAL A 122 -0.30 9.49 -3.92
C VAL A 122 -0.11 10.30 -5.20
N LYS A 123 0.93 9.97 -5.98
CA LYS A 123 1.21 10.60 -7.27
C LYS A 123 1.37 9.54 -8.33
N ILE A 124 0.59 9.65 -9.42
CA ILE A 124 0.65 8.73 -10.55
C ILE A 124 1.43 9.40 -11.68
N ARG A 125 2.58 8.78 -12.05
CA ARG A 125 3.49 9.30 -13.09
C ARG A 125 4.06 10.69 -12.79
N GLY A 126 4.22 11.02 -11.51
CA GLY A 126 4.85 12.26 -11.06
C GLY A 126 3.90 13.44 -10.89
N VAL A 127 4.48 14.65 -10.84
CA VAL A 127 3.77 15.92 -10.68
C VAL A 127 3.46 16.49 -12.05
N LYS A 128 2.20 16.76 -12.36
CA LYS A 128 1.76 17.27 -13.65
C LYS A 128 1.38 18.76 -13.63
N THR A 129 0.99 19.26 -12.45
CA THR A 129 0.55 20.65 -12.28
C THR A 129 1.16 21.25 -11.01
N PHE A 130 1.13 22.59 -10.91
CA PHE A 130 1.49 23.30 -9.68
C PHE A 130 0.38 23.25 -8.61
N GLY A 131 -0.83 22.80 -8.99
CA GLY A 131 -1.95 22.63 -8.07
C GLY A 131 -2.00 21.24 -7.46
N ASP A 132 -3.22 20.76 -7.24
CA ASP A 132 -3.47 19.43 -6.72
C ASP A 132 -3.04 18.36 -7.74
N ASN A 133 -2.27 17.39 -7.28
CA ASN A 133 -1.78 16.26 -8.06
C ASN A 133 -2.27 14.92 -7.52
N GLU A 134 -3.27 14.92 -6.63
CA GLU A 134 -3.85 13.70 -6.14
C GLU A 134 -4.69 13.00 -7.22
N PRO A 135 -4.67 11.66 -7.27
CA PRO A 135 -5.53 10.89 -8.16
C PRO A 135 -6.97 10.94 -7.69
N LEU A 136 -7.89 10.74 -8.63
CA LEU A 136 -9.30 10.54 -8.30
C LEU A 136 -9.50 9.12 -7.72
N TYR A 137 -10.15 9.05 -6.57
CA TYR A 137 -10.55 7.76 -5.98
C TYR A 137 -12.00 7.45 -6.32
N ILE A 138 -12.22 6.26 -6.86
CA ILE A 138 -13.55 5.72 -7.16
C ILE A 138 -13.77 4.49 -6.29
N ILE A 139 -14.72 4.57 -5.37
CA ILE A 139 -15.05 3.50 -4.43
C ILE A 139 -16.41 2.93 -4.83
N ASP A 140 -16.45 1.67 -5.21
CA ASP A 140 -17.65 0.96 -5.68
C ASP A 140 -18.45 1.76 -6.74
N GLY A 141 -17.72 2.42 -7.66
CA GLY A 141 -18.28 3.20 -8.74
C GLY A 141 -18.56 4.67 -8.44
N PHE A 142 -18.34 5.15 -7.22
CA PHE A 142 -18.58 6.53 -6.80
C PHE A 142 -17.29 7.25 -6.39
N PRO A 143 -17.12 8.54 -6.70
CA PRO A 143 -16.02 9.32 -6.13
C PRO A 143 -16.10 9.36 -4.61
N GLY A 144 -14.98 9.09 -3.95
CA GLY A 144 -14.94 9.02 -2.50
C GLY A 144 -13.56 9.25 -1.92
N ASP A 145 -13.46 9.26 -0.59
CA ASP A 145 -12.20 9.38 0.15
C ASP A 145 -11.64 7.99 0.49
N ILE A 146 -10.45 7.69 0.03
CA ILE A 146 -9.75 6.42 0.31
C ILE A 146 -9.52 6.20 1.81
N ASN A 147 -9.40 7.28 2.59
CA ASN A 147 -9.19 7.19 4.03
C ASN A 147 -10.43 6.69 4.80
N ALA A 148 -11.61 6.74 4.17
CA ALA A 148 -12.84 6.23 4.75
C ALA A 148 -13.01 4.71 4.57
N VAL A 149 -12.17 4.07 3.74
CA VAL A 149 -12.25 2.64 3.45
C VAL A 149 -11.28 1.87 4.32
N ASN A 150 -11.78 0.81 4.96
CA ASN A 150 -10.90 -0.10 5.68
C ASN A 150 -10.12 -0.98 4.68
N PRO A 151 -8.78 -1.08 4.79
CA PRO A 151 -7.97 -1.91 3.89
C PRO A 151 -8.42 -3.37 3.81
N GLN A 152 -9.00 -3.91 4.87
CA GLN A 152 -9.45 -5.29 4.92
C GLN A 152 -10.79 -5.54 4.22
N ASP A 153 -11.58 -4.47 3.97
CA ASP A 153 -12.84 -4.57 3.24
C ASP A 153 -12.63 -4.46 1.72
N ILE A 154 -11.41 -4.22 1.28
CA ILE A 154 -11.09 -4.10 -0.13
C ILE A 154 -11.03 -5.49 -0.77
N GLN A 155 -11.71 -5.65 -1.88
CA GLN A 155 -11.67 -6.84 -2.72
C GLN A 155 -10.66 -6.70 -3.86
N ALA A 156 -10.56 -5.50 -4.47
CA ALA A 156 -9.63 -5.21 -5.55
C ALA A 156 -9.26 -3.73 -5.56
N MET A 157 -8.03 -3.44 -5.98
CA MET A 157 -7.59 -2.07 -6.27
C MET A 157 -6.93 -2.02 -7.63
N GLU A 158 -7.36 -1.07 -8.45
CA GLU A 158 -6.88 -0.89 -9.80
C GLU A 158 -6.45 0.54 -10.02
N VAL A 159 -5.34 0.72 -10.73
CA VAL A 159 -4.81 2.05 -11.01
C VAL A 159 -4.79 2.30 -12.51
N LEU A 160 -5.61 3.28 -12.93
CA LEU A 160 -5.64 3.79 -14.29
C LEU A 160 -4.60 4.90 -14.41
N LYS A 161 -3.49 4.58 -15.07
CA LYS A 161 -2.35 5.49 -15.21
C LYS A 161 -2.43 6.37 -16.44
N ASP A 162 -3.18 5.93 -17.46
CA ASP A 162 -3.28 6.58 -18.74
C ASP A 162 -4.54 7.45 -18.85
N GLY A 163 -4.41 8.60 -19.52
CA GLY A 163 -5.52 9.49 -19.76
C GLY A 163 -6.65 8.86 -20.58
N ALA A 164 -6.32 7.92 -21.49
CA ALA A 164 -7.33 7.19 -22.27
C ALA A 164 -8.23 6.32 -21.38
N ALA A 165 -7.63 5.57 -20.44
CA ALA A 165 -8.37 4.75 -19.48
C ALA A 165 -9.14 5.62 -18.46
N ALA A 166 -8.58 6.77 -18.08
CA ALA A 166 -9.18 7.71 -17.14
C ALA A 166 -10.24 8.63 -17.76
N ALA A 167 -10.33 8.71 -19.11
CA ALA A 167 -11.21 9.64 -19.83
C ALA A 167 -12.69 9.48 -19.47
N ILE A 168 -13.12 8.28 -19.07
CA ILE A 168 -14.49 7.98 -18.63
C ILE A 168 -14.92 8.86 -17.45
N TYR A 169 -13.93 9.24 -16.61
CA TYR A 169 -14.15 10.03 -15.40
C TYR A 169 -13.96 11.55 -15.64
N GLY A 170 -13.72 11.96 -16.89
CA GLY A 170 -13.58 13.36 -17.28
C GLY A 170 -12.28 14.03 -16.84
N SER A 171 -12.28 15.37 -16.81
CA SER A 171 -11.08 16.18 -16.50
C SER A 171 -10.54 16.00 -15.07
N VAL A 172 -11.37 15.60 -14.13
CA VAL A 172 -10.98 15.35 -12.72
C VAL A 172 -10.00 14.19 -12.63
N ALA A 173 -10.03 13.28 -13.60
CA ALA A 173 -9.16 12.12 -13.69
C ALA A 173 -7.79 12.40 -14.35
N ALA A 174 -7.47 13.67 -14.63
CA ALA A 174 -6.22 14.04 -15.31
C ALA A 174 -4.96 13.55 -14.57
N ASN A 175 -5.00 13.43 -13.25
CA ASN A 175 -3.91 12.92 -12.42
C ASN A 175 -3.88 11.39 -12.29
N GLY A 176 -4.81 10.68 -12.94
CA GLY A 176 -5.04 9.26 -12.85
C GLY A 176 -6.20 8.92 -11.93
N VAL A 177 -6.62 7.65 -11.97
CA VAL A 177 -7.74 7.14 -11.16
C VAL A 177 -7.31 5.91 -10.40
N ILE A 178 -7.72 5.81 -9.15
CA ILE A 178 -7.61 4.62 -8.35
C ILE A 178 -9.02 4.10 -8.08
N ILE A 179 -9.32 2.94 -8.62
CA ILE A 179 -10.60 2.26 -8.43
C ILE A 179 -10.44 1.29 -7.27
N VAL A 180 -11.33 1.38 -6.32
CA VAL A 180 -11.40 0.50 -5.15
C VAL A 180 -12.73 -0.24 -5.20
N THR A 181 -12.65 -1.55 -5.24
CA THR A 181 -13.84 -2.41 -5.14
C THR A 181 -13.85 -3.06 -3.77
N THR A 182 -14.95 -2.92 -3.04
CA THR A 182 -15.10 -3.53 -1.73
C THR A 182 -15.69 -4.92 -1.81
N LYS A 183 -15.52 -5.70 -0.75
CA LYS A 183 -16.07 -7.05 -0.64
C LYS A 183 -17.59 -7.01 -0.60
N ASN A 184 -18.21 -7.77 -1.49
CA ASN A 184 -19.67 -7.94 -1.52
C ASN A 184 -20.09 -9.19 -0.78
N GLY A 185 -21.26 -9.13 -0.15
CA GLY A 185 -21.91 -10.31 0.46
C GLY A 185 -22.22 -11.38 -0.60
N LYS A 186 -21.90 -12.63 -0.30
CA LYS A 186 -22.22 -13.78 -1.16
C LYS A 186 -23.45 -14.49 -0.62
N LYS A 187 -24.34 -14.97 -1.51
CA LYS A 187 -25.42 -15.89 -1.11
C LYS A 187 -24.81 -17.21 -0.62
N GLY A 188 -25.17 -17.66 0.56
CA GLY A 188 -24.65 -18.90 1.14
C GLY A 188 -24.73 -18.90 2.66
N GLU A 189 -23.84 -19.66 3.30
CA GLU A 189 -23.72 -19.70 4.75
C GLU A 189 -23.19 -18.37 5.28
N THR A 190 -23.77 -17.92 6.41
CA THR A 190 -23.30 -16.73 7.11
C THR A 190 -21.89 -16.99 7.64
N LYS A 191 -20.93 -16.19 7.22
CA LYS A 191 -19.58 -16.16 7.78
C LYS A 191 -19.43 -14.97 8.68
N ILE A 192 -18.89 -15.18 9.86
CA ILE A 192 -18.54 -14.14 10.82
C ILE A 192 -17.04 -14.20 10.97
N ASP A 193 -16.35 -13.18 10.53
CA ASP A 193 -14.91 -13.06 10.65
C ASP A 193 -14.59 -11.99 11.71
N PHE A 194 -13.76 -12.36 12.68
CA PHE A 194 -13.25 -11.45 13.68
C PHE A 194 -11.74 -11.35 13.55
N SER A 195 -11.23 -10.14 13.45
CA SER A 195 -9.80 -9.90 13.49
C SER A 195 -9.44 -8.78 14.47
N ALA A 196 -8.34 -8.98 15.17
CA ALA A 196 -7.79 -7.99 16.09
C ALA A 196 -6.26 -7.95 15.93
N TYR A 197 -5.70 -6.75 15.88
CA TYR A 197 -4.24 -6.59 15.95
C TYR A 197 -3.86 -5.39 16.80
N VAL A 198 -2.68 -5.51 17.41
CA VAL A 198 -2.04 -4.45 18.18
C VAL A 198 -0.73 -4.11 17.50
N SER A 199 -0.49 -2.85 17.23
CA SER A 199 0.78 -2.40 16.66
C SER A 199 1.49 -1.41 17.58
N MET A 200 2.82 -1.53 17.63
CA MET A 200 3.71 -0.62 18.34
C MET A 200 4.56 0.12 17.30
N THR A 201 4.51 1.44 17.36
CA THR A 201 5.28 2.30 16.45
C THR A 201 6.33 3.05 17.23
N ASN A 202 7.59 2.86 16.88
CA ASN A 202 8.73 3.56 17.45
C ASN A 202 9.44 4.37 16.37
N VAL A 203 10.13 5.43 16.79
CA VAL A 203 11.02 6.16 15.90
C VAL A 203 12.19 5.26 15.53
N ALA A 204 12.36 5.01 14.22
CA ALA A 204 13.39 4.09 13.72
C ALA A 204 14.82 4.64 13.92
N LYS A 205 15.00 5.96 13.80
CA LYS A 205 16.29 6.62 13.95
C LYS A 205 16.08 8.04 14.48
N LYS A 206 16.84 8.38 15.49
CA LYS A 206 16.95 9.76 16.00
C LYS A 206 18.09 10.49 15.29
N LEU A 207 18.01 11.81 15.28
CA LEU A 207 19.12 12.64 14.83
C LEU A 207 20.23 12.59 15.88
N ASP A 208 21.47 12.52 15.44
CA ASP A 208 22.62 12.60 16.30
C ASP A 208 22.90 14.08 16.59
N LEU A 209 22.36 14.57 17.70
CA LEU A 209 22.44 15.95 18.11
C LEU A 209 23.59 16.15 19.12
N LEU A 210 24.12 17.35 19.16
CA LEU A 210 25.12 17.75 20.17
C LEU A 210 24.45 17.80 21.56
N ASN A 211 25.13 17.27 22.55
CA ASN A 211 24.77 17.53 23.95
C ASN A 211 25.15 18.96 24.38
N ALA A 212 24.71 19.40 25.56
CA ALA A 212 24.91 20.76 26.03
C ALA A 212 26.40 21.14 26.10
N GLU A 213 27.28 20.21 26.46
CA GLU A 213 28.72 20.45 26.55
C GLU A 213 29.35 20.60 25.16
N GLN A 214 29.03 19.69 24.26
CA GLN A 214 29.47 19.74 22.85
C GLN A 214 28.98 21.01 22.17
N TYR A 215 27.71 21.36 22.39
CA TYR A 215 27.12 22.61 21.86
C TYR A 215 27.89 23.84 22.32
N LYS A 216 28.17 23.96 23.64
CA LYS A 216 28.98 25.06 24.19
C LYS A 216 30.34 25.12 23.52
N LYS A 217 31.04 24.00 23.41
CA LYS A 217 32.37 23.93 22.78
C LYS A 217 32.35 24.41 21.33
N VAL A 218 31.40 23.94 20.53
CA VAL A 218 31.29 24.34 19.12
C VAL A 218 30.95 25.82 18.98
N HIS A 219 30.02 26.32 19.77
CA HIS A 219 29.65 27.72 19.72
C HIS A 219 30.80 28.64 20.24
N THR A 220 31.47 28.29 21.32
CA THR A 220 32.65 29.05 21.78
C THR A 220 33.70 29.15 20.69
N GLN A 221 34.02 28.03 20.03
CA GLN A 221 34.97 28.01 18.92
C GLN A 221 34.50 28.86 17.73
N MET A 222 33.20 28.86 17.44
CA MET A 222 32.63 29.72 16.41
C MET A 222 32.80 31.20 16.71
N TYR A 223 32.56 31.63 17.96
CA TYR A 223 32.73 33.00 18.38
C TYR A 223 34.22 33.41 18.33
N GLU A 224 35.11 32.56 18.82
CA GLU A 224 36.55 32.79 18.78
C GLU A 224 37.06 32.93 17.33
N ASN A 225 36.65 32.05 16.45
CA ASN A 225 37.04 32.09 15.04
C ASN A 225 36.51 33.34 14.34
N TRP A 226 35.25 33.72 14.59
CA TRP A 226 34.68 34.95 14.05
C TRP A 226 35.42 36.18 14.55
N ASN A 227 35.66 36.31 15.86
CA ASN A 227 36.34 37.42 16.45
C ASN A 227 37.78 37.55 15.94
N ALA A 228 38.50 36.43 15.81
CA ALA A 228 39.81 36.40 15.19
C ALA A 228 39.76 36.87 13.73
N HIS A 229 38.74 36.44 12.96
CA HIS A 229 38.57 36.90 11.58
C HIS A 229 38.35 38.43 11.51
N VAL A 230 37.43 38.96 12.31
CA VAL A 230 37.15 40.42 12.37
C VAL A 230 38.39 41.20 12.76
N ILE A 231 39.13 40.75 13.78
CA ILE A 231 40.38 41.39 14.23
C ILE A 231 41.44 41.40 13.13
N ASN A 232 41.60 40.29 12.43
CA ASN A 232 42.59 40.17 11.36
C ASN A 232 42.23 40.96 10.09
N HIS A 233 40.94 41.28 9.89
CA HIS A 233 40.43 41.99 8.73
C HIS A 233 39.78 43.32 9.07
N LYS A 234 40.36 44.06 10.06
CA LYS A 234 39.84 45.36 10.53
C LYS A 234 39.56 46.35 9.41
N SER A 235 40.43 46.44 8.40
CA SER A 235 40.23 47.35 7.26
C SER A 235 38.98 47.04 6.42
N GLN A 236 38.54 45.81 6.41
CA GLN A 236 37.31 45.40 5.73
C GLN A 236 36.07 45.81 6.54
N TYR A 237 36.10 45.67 7.83
CA TYR A 237 34.98 45.98 8.74
C TYR A 237 34.99 47.44 9.23
N ASP A 238 36.10 48.12 9.10
CA ASP A 238 36.26 49.50 9.46
C ASP A 238 37.11 50.27 8.42
N PRO A 239 36.58 50.47 7.21
CA PRO A 239 37.33 51.16 6.14
C PRO A 239 37.64 52.62 6.46
N LYS A 240 36.95 53.22 7.44
CA LYS A 240 37.12 54.60 7.85
C LYS A 240 38.01 54.78 9.08
N GLY A 241 38.44 53.70 9.74
CA GLY A 241 39.27 53.73 10.93
C GLY A 241 38.61 54.36 12.17
N ASN A 242 37.30 54.26 12.28
CA ASN A 242 36.50 54.87 13.37
C ASN A 242 36.09 53.89 14.48
N GLY A 243 36.66 52.69 14.49
CA GLY A 243 36.34 51.65 15.48
C GLY A 243 35.10 50.83 15.14
N ALA A 244 34.58 50.95 13.91
CA ALA A 244 33.37 50.21 13.51
C ALA A 244 33.50 48.67 13.58
N TRP A 245 34.72 48.14 13.49
CA TRP A 245 35.01 46.71 13.62
C TRP A 245 34.73 46.17 15.02
N GLU A 246 34.83 46.97 16.06
CA GLU A 246 34.57 46.56 17.45
C GLU A 246 33.13 46.15 17.65
N LYS A 247 32.22 46.76 16.88
CA LYS A 247 30.78 46.38 16.87
C LYS A 247 30.50 45.02 16.26
N GLN A 248 31.47 44.44 15.55
CA GLN A 248 31.33 43.12 14.94
C GLN A 248 31.87 42.01 15.86
N ILE A 249 32.53 42.39 16.96
CA ILE A 249 32.95 41.40 17.97
C ILE A 249 31.74 40.81 18.64
N LEU A 250 31.67 39.50 18.63
CA LEU A 250 30.60 38.77 19.29
C LEU A 250 30.98 38.42 20.72
N GLU A 251 30.07 38.66 21.64
CA GLU A 251 30.19 38.23 23.03
C GLU A 251 29.48 36.91 23.24
N LEU A 252 30.08 36.01 24.03
CA LEU A 252 29.45 34.76 24.40
C LEU A 252 28.16 35.03 25.21
N GLU A 253 27.08 34.44 24.77
CA GLU A 253 25.80 34.53 25.47
C GLU A 253 25.90 34.03 26.91
N PRO A 254 25.24 34.70 27.89
CA PRO A 254 25.32 34.33 29.29
C PRO A 254 25.02 32.87 29.60
N TYR A 255 24.12 32.25 28.85
CA TYR A 255 23.80 30.84 29.02
C TYR A 255 24.93 29.91 28.58
N MET A 256 25.83 30.38 27.70
CA MET A 256 27.00 29.62 27.25
C MET A 256 28.08 29.55 28.31
N THR A 257 28.19 30.60 29.16
CA THR A 257 29.18 30.67 30.21
C THR A 257 28.75 30.04 31.52
N LYS A 258 27.41 29.97 31.75
CA LYS A 258 26.87 29.35 32.96
C LYS A 258 26.82 27.81 32.79
N ASN A 259 27.41 27.12 33.76
CA ASN A 259 27.21 25.67 33.86
C ASN A 259 25.92 25.42 34.63
N THR A 260 24.81 25.19 33.90
CA THR A 260 23.49 24.94 34.50
C THR A 260 23.32 23.50 34.90
N GLY A 261 24.16 22.57 34.44
CA GLY A 261 24.00 21.12 34.63
C GLY A 261 22.78 20.54 33.91
N ILE A 262 22.10 21.38 33.11
CA ILE A 262 20.91 20.93 32.35
C ILE A 262 21.37 20.48 30.96
N ASP A 263 21.09 19.24 30.65
CA ASP A 263 21.30 18.64 29.33
C ASP A 263 20.05 17.82 28.97
N THR A 264 19.13 18.47 28.27
CA THR A 264 17.83 17.85 27.94
C THR A 264 17.87 17.29 26.55
N ASP A 265 17.69 15.97 26.41
CA ASP A 265 17.39 15.35 25.13
C ASP A 265 15.92 15.62 24.75
N TRP A 266 15.73 16.65 23.95
CA TRP A 266 14.40 17.04 23.47
C TRP A 266 13.78 16.01 22.56
N GLN A 267 14.57 15.19 21.84
CA GLN A 267 14.04 14.11 21.04
C GLN A 267 13.41 13.03 21.92
N ASP A 268 14.11 12.64 23.00
CA ASP A 268 13.56 11.70 23.98
C ASP A 268 12.35 12.25 24.72
N ALA A 269 12.38 13.53 25.07
CA ALA A 269 11.28 14.17 25.78
C ALA A 269 10.00 14.27 24.92
N MET A 270 10.12 14.40 23.60
CA MET A 270 8.99 14.57 22.68
C MET A 270 8.55 13.28 22.01
N MET A 271 9.41 12.28 21.93
CA MET A 271 9.12 11.02 21.23
C MET A 271 8.67 9.96 22.21
N ARG A 272 7.65 9.23 21.86
CA ARG A 272 7.14 8.09 22.64
C ARG A 272 6.72 6.95 21.72
N THR A 273 6.71 5.76 22.25
CA THR A 273 6.11 4.59 21.58
C THR A 273 4.61 4.83 21.38
N GLY A 274 4.17 4.82 20.13
CA GLY A 274 2.77 4.81 19.77
C GLY A 274 2.20 3.39 19.87
N LEU A 275 1.05 3.25 20.53
CA LEU A 275 0.29 2.00 20.58
C LEU A 275 -1.02 2.20 19.82
N SER A 276 -1.27 1.36 18.83
CA SER A 276 -2.55 1.33 18.13
C SER A 276 -3.18 -0.06 18.19
N GLN A 277 -4.49 -0.09 18.30
CA GLN A 277 -5.30 -1.30 18.36
C GLN A 277 -6.38 -1.20 17.28
N ASN A 278 -6.60 -2.29 16.60
CA ASN A 278 -7.66 -2.38 15.58
C ASN A 278 -8.46 -3.66 15.84
N TYR A 279 -9.79 -3.52 15.83
CA TYR A 279 -10.74 -4.61 16.01
C TYR A 279 -11.74 -4.55 14.87
N MET A 280 -11.99 -5.69 14.23
CA MET A 280 -12.91 -5.80 13.09
C MET A 280 -13.80 -7.01 13.26
N PHE A 281 -15.07 -6.83 12.90
CA PHE A 281 -16.12 -7.84 12.92
C PHE A 281 -16.65 -8.05 11.51
#